data_1de653dc95cd8143d9fcb6c1b18e7ace
#
_entry.id   1de653dc95cd8143d9fcb6c1b18e7ace
#
_cell.length_a   1.000
_cell.length_b   1.000
_cell.length_c   1.000
_cell.angle_alpha   90.00
_cell.angle_beta   90.00
_cell.angle_gamma   90.00
#
_symmetry.space_group_name_H-M   'P 1'
#
loop_
_entity.id
_entity.type
_entity.pdbx_description
1 polymer ?
#
loop_
_entity_poly.entity_id
_entity_poly.type
_entity_poly.pdbx_seq_one_letter_code
_entity_poly.pdbx_strand_id
1 'polypeptide(L)'
;MKIETTEAYTLIIPEEKSILEFKNAFNLKFDSSKNEHILINFSENFNTTSRKIELFLDTANTYRENGTSFVLIVKGIEIDTIPDEINAVPTLSEAIDVLEMDAIERELMNF
;
A
#
# COMPACT_ATOMS: atom_id res chain seq x y z
N MET A 1 -10.82 -0.47 10.54
CA MET A 1 -9.39 -0.38 10.22
C MET A 1 -8.63 0.30 11.35
N LYS A 2 -7.46 -0.21 11.65
CA LYS A 2 -6.57 0.39 12.63
C LYS A 2 -5.55 1.26 11.91
N ILE A 3 -5.29 2.46 12.40
CA ILE A 3 -4.42 3.43 11.75
C ILE A 3 -3.33 3.87 12.71
N GLU A 4 -2.08 3.76 12.27
CA GLU A 4 -0.91 4.22 13.01
C GLU A 4 -0.13 5.20 12.12
N THR A 5 0.03 6.42 12.58
CA THR A 5 0.69 7.47 11.82
C THR A 5 2.08 7.77 12.39
N THR A 6 3.07 7.80 11.51
CA THR A 6 4.43 8.25 11.84
C THR A 6 4.75 9.47 10.98
N GLU A 7 5.91 10.07 11.18
CA GLU A 7 6.37 11.18 10.33
C GLU A 7 6.62 10.72 8.89
N ALA A 8 6.97 9.45 8.69
CA ALA A 8 7.37 8.92 7.39
C ALA A 8 6.21 8.28 6.62
N TYR A 9 5.21 7.74 7.32
CA TYR A 9 4.14 6.99 6.67
C TYR A 9 2.91 6.85 7.56
N THR A 10 1.80 6.44 6.96
CA THR A 10 0.60 6.00 7.67
C THR A 10 0.44 4.50 7.45
N LEU A 11 0.44 3.73 8.53
CA LEU A 11 0.25 2.29 8.49
C LEU A 11 -1.20 1.96 8.79
N ILE A 12 -1.82 1.18 7.93
CA ILE A 12 -3.22 0.77 8.06
C ILE A 12 -3.28 -0.74 8.20
N ILE A 13 -4.00 -1.19 9.22
CA ILE A 13 -4.23 -2.62 9.46
C ILE A 13 -5.72 -2.87 9.28
N PRO A 14 -6.11 -3.59 8.21
CA PRO A 14 -7.52 -3.88 7.97
C PRO A 14 -8.15 -4.71 9.08
N GLU A 15 -9.36 -4.36 9.47
CA GLU A 15 -10.16 -5.11 10.47
C GLU A 15 -11.52 -5.49 9.91
N GLU A 16 -11.83 -5.03 8.70
CA GLU A 16 -13.08 -5.32 8.01
C GLU A 16 -13.19 -6.81 7.68
N LYS A 17 -14.40 -7.29 7.39
CA LYS A 17 -14.66 -8.71 7.14
C LYS A 17 -14.14 -9.21 5.80
N SER A 18 -13.97 -8.30 4.84
CA SER A 18 -13.50 -8.64 3.50
C SER A 18 -12.62 -7.54 2.95
N ILE A 19 -11.85 -7.88 1.91
CA ILE A 19 -11.02 -6.90 1.21
C ILE A 19 -11.88 -5.83 0.56
N LEU A 20 -13.02 -6.20 0.00
CA LEU A 20 -13.92 -5.23 -0.63
C LEU A 20 -14.49 -4.24 0.39
N GLU A 21 -14.91 -4.71 1.55
CA GLU A 21 -15.36 -3.82 2.63
C GLU A 21 -14.24 -2.89 3.09
N PHE A 22 -13.04 -3.42 3.23
CA PHE A 22 -11.88 -2.62 3.59
C PHE A 22 -11.59 -1.56 2.53
N LYS A 23 -11.59 -1.95 1.25
CA LYS A 23 -11.32 -1.02 0.15
C LYS A 23 -12.32 0.13 0.14
N ASN A 24 -13.60 -0.17 0.34
CA ASN A 24 -14.64 0.86 0.41
C ASN A 24 -14.41 1.81 1.59
N ALA A 25 -14.09 1.27 2.76
CA ALA A 25 -13.79 2.08 3.94
C ALA A 25 -12.54 2.94 3.72
N PHE A 26 -11.50 2.38 3.10
CA PHE A 26 -10.29 3.10 2.76
C PHE A 26 -10.59 4.28 1.82
N ASN A 27 -11.36 4.04 0.76
CA ASN A 27 -11.68 5.08 -0.21
C ASN A 27 -12.50 6.23 0.39
N LEU A 28 -13.31 5.94 1.40
CA LEU A 28 -14.08 6.98 2.11
C LEU A 28 -13.21 7.82 3.04
N LYS A 29 -12.16 7.22 3.60
CA LYS A 29 -11.37 7.86 4.64
C LYS A 29 -10.11 8.54 4.12
N PHE A 30 -9.50 7.99 3.08
CA PHE A 30 -8.23 8.48 2.56
C PHE A 30 -8.41 9.14 1.19
N ASP A 31 -7.76 10.28 1.04
CA ASP A 31 -7.75 11.05 -0.19
C ASP A 31 -6.35 10.98 -0.79
N SER A 32 -6.22 10.42 -1.98
CA SER A 32 -4.93 10.26 -2.66
C SER A 32 -4.28 11.60 -3.04
N SER A 33 -5.04 12.69 -3.04
CA SER A 33 -4.49 14.04 -3.31
C SER A 33 -3.68 14.59 -2.15
N LYS A 34 -3.80 14.02 -0.97
CA LYS A 34 -2.99 14.38 0.19
C LYS A 34 -1.64 13.67 0.09
N ASN A 35 -0.57 14.37 0.44
CA ASN A 35 0.80 13.83 0.36
C ASN A 35 1.10 12.89 1.52
N GLU A 36 0.37 11.79 1.61
CA GLU A 36 0.59 10.76 2.62
C GLU A 36 1.13 9.48 1.97
N HIS A 37 2.20 8.95 2.52
CA HIS A 37 2.69 7.63 2.13
C HIS A 37 1.92 6.58 2.92
N ILE A 38 1.36 5.60 2.22
CA ILE A 38 0.46 4.62 2.80
C ILE A 38 1.07 3.22 2.75
N LEU A 39 1.08 2.56 3.90
CA LEU A 39 1.38 1.14 4.01
C LEU A 39 0.13 0.42 4.51
N ILE A 40 -0.28 -0.65 3.85
CA ILE A 40 -1.42 -1.45 4.28
C ILE A 40 -0.94 -2.85 4.62
N ASN A 41 -1.14 -3.26 5.87
CA ASN A 41 -0.68 -4.57 6.34
C ASN A 41 -1.83 -5.58 6.36
N PHE A 42 -1.92 -6.37 5.30
CA PHE A 42 -2.89 -7.47 5.21
C PHE A 42 -2.40 -8.75 5.91
N SER A 43 -1.14 -8.81 6.32
CA SER A 43 -0.54 -10.05 6.82
C SER A 43 -1.11 -10.51 8.16
N GLU A 44 -1.72 -9.60 8.94
CA GLU A 44 -2.19 -9.92 10.28
C GLU A 44 -3.60 -10.49 10.33
N ASN A 45 -4.50 -10.00 9.47
CA ASN A 45 -5.93 -10.29 9.58
C ASN A 45 -6.56 -10.90 8.34
N PHE A 46 -5.82 -11.04 7.25
CA PHE A 46 -6.39 -11.52 6.00
C PHE A 46 -5.58 -12.59 5.33
N ASN A 47 -6.26 -13.69 4.97
CA ASN A 47 -5.79 -14.56 3.90
C ASN A 47 -6.30 -13.95 2.60
N THR A 48 -5.41 -13.42 1.80
CA THR A 48 -5.79 -12.79 0.54
C THR A 48 -5.17 -13.52 -0.65
N THR A 49 -5.62 -13.19 -1.84
CA THR A 49 -5.11 -13.75 -3.10
C THR A 49 -4.61 -12.62 -3.98
N SER A 50 -3.77 -12.95 -4.97
CA SER A 50 -3.28 -11.95 -5.93
C SER A 50 -4.44 -11.28 -6.66
N ARG A 51 -5.50 -12.03 -6.99
CA ARG A 51 -6.69 -11.46 -7.65
C ARG A 51 -7.37 -10.40 -6.79
N LYS A 52 -7.47 -10.61 -5.48
CA LYS A 52 -8.05 -9.62 -4.56
C LYS A 52 -7.14 -8.40 -4.41
N ILE A 53 -5.84 -8.60 -4.43
CA ILE A 53 -4.87 -7.50 -4.37
C ILE A 53 -4.98 -6.60 -5.62
N GLU A 54 -5.31 -7.17 -6.77
CA GLU A 54 -5.53 -6.39 -8.01
C GLU A 54 -6.61 -5.33 -7.89
N LEU A 55 -7.53 -5.46 -6.93
CA LEU A 55 -8.54 -4.42 -6.66
C LEU A 55 -7.91 -3.08 -6.29
N PHE A 56 -6.66 -3.07 -5.86
CA PHE A 56 -5.95 -1.85 -5.48
C PHE A 56 -5.11 -1.26 -6.62
N LEU A 57 -5.19 -1.81 -7.83
CA LEU A 57 -4.38 -1.34 -8.95
C LEU A 57 -4.63 0.14 -9.27
N ASP A 58 -5.87 0.55 -9.34
CA ASP A 58 -6.22 1.96 -9.61
C ASP A 58 -5.71 2.87 -8.48
N THR A 59 -5.85 2.43 -7.24
CA THR A 59 -5.35 3.18 -6.08
C THR A 59 -3.84 3.33 -6.14
N ALA A 60 -3.12 2.24 -6.43
CA ALA A 60 -1.67 2.26 -6.55
C ALA A 60 -1.21 3.24 -7.64
N ASN A 61 -1.87 3.22 -8.80
CA ASN A 61 -1.55 4.14 -9.90
C ASN A 61 -1.81 5.58 -9.52
N THR A 62 -2.91 5.86 -8.82
CA THR A 62 -3.25 7.23 -8.40
C THR A 62 -2.20 7.79 -7.43
N TYR A 63 -1.78 6.98 -6.45
CA TYR A 63 -0.73 7.41 -5.52
C TYR A 63 0.59 7.66 -6.24
N ARG A 64 0.95 6.80 -7.19
CA ARG A 64 2.17 6.98 -7.98
C ARG A 64 2.13 8.28 -8.78
N GLU A 65 1.02 8.58 -9.43
CA GLU A 65 0.85 9.82 -10.19
C GLU A 65 0.96 11.06 -9.29
N ASN A 66 0.54 10.96 -8.04
CA ASN A 66 0.64 12.03 -7.07
C ASN A 66 2.02 12.13 -6.40
N GLY A 67 2.94 11.24 -6.73
CA GLY A 67 4.30 11.25 -6.18
C GLY A 67 4.40 10.71 -4.76
N THR A 68 3.42 9.90 -4.32
CA THR A 68 3.43 9.28 -3.00
C THR A 68 3.52 7.77 -3.10
N SER A 69 4.02 7.14 -2.05
CA SER A 69 4.20 5.69 -2.00
C SER A 69 2.93 5.01 -1.46
N PHE A 70 2.61 3.87 -2.06
CA PHE A 70 1.50 3.03 -1.64
C PHE A 70 1.98 1.58 -1.68
N VAL A 71 2.16 0.96 -0.51
CA VAL A 71 2.77 -0.36 -0.40
C VAL A 71 1.86 -1.30 0.37
N LEU A 72 1.67 -2.49 -0.16
CA LEU A 72 0.87 -3.54 0.48
C LEU A 72 1.80 -4.58 1.10
N ILE A 73 1.53 -4.94 2.34
CA ILE A 73 2.24 -6.00 3.05
C ILE A 73 1.35 -7.23 3.03
N VAL A 74 1.80 -8.29 2.35
CA VAL A 74 1.02 -9.50 2.14
C VAL A 74 1.87 -10.73 2.41
N LYS A 75 1.27 -11.76 3.00
CA LYS A 75 1.93 -13.05 3.24
C LYS A 75 1.16 -14.16 2.54
N GLY A 76 1.87 -15.22 2.17
CA GLY A 76 1.25 -16.39 1.58
C GLY A 76 0.82 -16.24 0.13
N ILE A 77 1.25 -15.17 -0.53
CA ILE A 77 0.99 -14.91 -1.94
C ILE A 77 2.32 -14.90 -2.68
N GLU A 78 2.35 -15.51 -3.86
CA GLU A 78 3.50 -15.37 -4.73
C GLU A 78 3.52 -13.95 -5.30
N ILE A 79 4.51 -13.17 -4.91
CA ILE A 79 4.64 -11.76 -5.30
C ILE A 79 4.67 -11.62 -6.82
N ASP A 80 5.25 -12.60 -7.53
CA ASP A 80 5.35 -12.60 -8.99
C ASP A 80 3.97 -12.62 -9.68
N THR A 81 2.92 -13.01 -8.98
CA THR A 81 1.56 -13.04 -9.54
C THR A 81 0.82 -11.73 -9.40
N ILE A 82 1.40 -10.77 -8.69
CA ILE A 82 0.82 -9.44 -8.47
C ILE A 82 1.31 -8.50 -9.58
N PRO A 83 0.43 -7.64 -10.14
CA PRO A 83 0.86 -6.67 -11.15
C PRO A 83 2.04 -5.81 -10.66
N ASP A 84 2.99 -5.53 -11.55
CA ASP A 84 4.20 -4.76 -11.22
C ASP A 84 3.89 -3.33 -10.74
N GLU A 85 2.73 -2.79 -11.12
CA GLU A 85 2.29 -1.47 -10.70
C GLU A 85 1.95 -1.41 -9.21
N ILE A 86 1.72 -2.56 -8.58
CA ILE A 86 1.43 -2.65 -7.15
C ILE A 86 2.70 -3.07 -6.41
N ASN A 87 3.17 -2.23 -5.51
CA ASN A 87 4.26 -2.58 -4.61
C ASN A 87 3.70 -3.49 -3.51
N ALA A 88 4.09 -4.75 -3.52
CA ALA A 88 3.68 -5.73 -2.52
C ALA A 88 4.92 -6.44 -1.96
N VAL A 89 5.00 -6.51 -0.64
CA VAL A 89 6.15 -7.09 0.06
C VAL A 89 5.65 -7.93 1.24
N PRO A 90 6.44 -8.88 1.73
CA PRO A 90 5.99 -9.77 2.79
C PRO A 90 6.12 -9.22 4.21
N THR A 91 6.88 -8.15 4.44
CA THR A 91 7.13 -7.63 5.79
C THR A 91 7.05 -6.10 5.83
N LEU A 92 6.80 -5.57 7.03
CA LEU A 92 6.84 -4.13 7.27
C LEU A 92 8.24 -3.56 7.00
N SER A 93 9.28 -4.28 7.38
CA SER A 93 10.66 -3.84 7.16
C SER A 93 10.94 -3.61 5.68
N GLU A 94 10.51 -4.55 4.82
CA GLU A 94 10.67 -4.40 3.38
C GLU A 94 9.81 -3.27 2.81
N ALA A 95 8.62 -3.04 3.38
CA ALA A 95 7.78 -1.91 2.98
C ALA A 95 8.45 -0.57 3.27
N ILE A 96 9.11 -0.44 4.41
CA ILE A 96 9.87 0.76 4.76
C ILE A 96 11.04 0.95 3.80
N ASP A 97 11.72 -0.12 3.41
CA ASP A 97 12.79 -0.06 2.40
C ASP A 97 12.26 0.46 1.06
N VAL A 98 11.06 0.05 0.65
CA VAL A 98 10.43 0.58 -0.56
C VAL A 98 10.20 2.08 -0.45
N LEU A 99 9.74 2.58 0.69
CA LEU A 99 9.56 4.02 0.90
C LEU A 99 10.87 4.78 0.72
N GLU A 100 11.96 4.26 1.27
CA GLU A 100 13.28 4.88 1.18
C GLU A 100 13.78 4.90 -0.28
N MET A 101 13.61 3.81 -1.00
CA MET A 101 13.97 3.73 -2.41
C MET A 101 13.15 4.69 -3.27
N ASP A 102 11.85 4.77 -3.03
CA ASP A 102 10.98 5.71 -3.75
C ASP A 102 11.39 7.15 -3.50
N ALA A 103 11.76 7.48 -2.28
CA ALA A 103 12.22 8.82 -1.92
C ALA A 103 13.49 9.19 -2.68
N ILE A 104 14.44 8.25 -2.78
CA ILE A 104 15.69 8.45 -3.53
C ILE A 104 15.38 8.64 -5.02
N GLU A 105 14.52 7.83 -5.60
CA GLU A 105 14.13 7.96 -7.00
C GLU A 105 13.51 9.32 -7.30
N ARG A 106 12.64 9.79 -6.41
CA ARG A 106 12.00 11.11 -6.57
C ARG A 106 13.04 12.23 -6.54
N GLU A 107 14.03 12.16 -5.65
CA GLU A 107 15.11 13.14 -5.62
C GLU A 107 15.93 13.15 -6.90
N LEU A 108 16.23 11.96 -7.44
CA LEU A 108 16.99 11.85 -8.70
C LEU A 108 16.22 12.39 -9.90
N MET A 109 14.90 12.31 -9.88
CA MET A 109 14.07 12.80 -10.98
C MET A 109 13.82 14.32 -10.95
N ASN A 110 14.19 14.98 -9.86
CA ASN A 110 14.02 16.42 -9.70
C ASN A 110 15.24 17.25 -10.16
N PHE A 111 16.19 16.60 -10.77
CA PHE A 111 17.36 17.31 -11.33
C PHE A 111 17.08 17.91 -12.68
#